data_3a3dd7fd364e44e168df9151146aab9e
#
_entry.id   3a3dd7fd364e44e168df9151146aab9e
#
_cell.length_a   1.000
_cell.length_b   1.000
_cell.length_c   1.000
_cell.angle_alpha   90.00
_cell.angle_beta   90.00
_cell.angle_gamma   90.00
#
_symmetry.space_group_name_H-M   'P 1'
#
loop_
_entity.id
_entity.type
_entity.pdbx_description
1 polymer ?
#
loop_
_entity_poly.entity_id
_entity_poly.type
_entity_poly.pdbx_seq_one_letter_code
_entity_poly.pdbx_strand_id
1 'polypeptide(L)'
;MIRSIRAAIFDLDGTLVDSLGLWEFFWTMFGEKYLGNPAFRPDPADDRTYRTQPVAVSMMHAHEKYGLGASGEALMAESDEIMLDFYANRVETKPGVKELLAYLADRGVRMCIASATSRDFLEVALRHCGIDGYFEKFFSCVDLGVGKDKPDVFLLAGEYLGAKPEETCVFEDSALAVQTAASIGMLTVGIFDRNNYGQDVLRATATEYIAEGESLARLIPKE
;
A
#
# COMPACT_ATOMS: atom_id res chain seq x y z
N MET A 1 -15.17 -16.38 -5.28
CA MET A 1 -14.45 -15.93 -4.09
C MET A 1 -15.16 -14.74 -3.42
N ILE A 2 -15.23 -13.57 -4.01
CA ILE A 2 -15.80 -12.33 -3.40
C ILE A 2 -17.26 -12.46 -2.90
N ARG A 3 -18.05 -13.36 -3.48
CA ARG A 3 -19.44 -13.58 -3.03
C ARG A 3 -19.57 -14.17 -1.62
N SER A 4 -18.54 -14.79 -1.09
CA SER A 4 -18.58 -15.52 0.18
C SER A 4 -17.83 -14.85 1.34
N ILE A 5 -17.13 -13.73 1.09
CA ILE A 5 -16.41 -13.02 2.16
C ILE A 5 -17.37 -12.19 3.02
N ARG A 6 -17.01 -12.03 4.28
CA ARG A 6 -17.70 -11.19 5.27
C ARG A 6 -16.87 -9.97 5.67
N ALA A 7 -15.56 -10.06 5.46
CA ALA A 7 -14.61 -9.00 5.76
C ALA A 7 -13.59 -8.83 4.64
N ALA A 8 -13.14 -7.58 4.45
CA ALA A 8 -12.06 -7.26 3.53
C ALA A 8 -11.05 -6.31 4.21
N ILE A 9 -9.78 -6.65 4.08
CA ILE A 9 -8.65 -5.86 4.56
C ILE A 9 -7.91 -5.35 3.34
N PHE A 10 -7.73 -4.05 3.24
CA PHE A 10 -7.05 -3.44 2.11
C PHE A 10 -5.72 -2.83 2.54
N ASP A 11 -4.70 -2.99 1.72
CA ASP A 11 -3.59 -2.07 1.74
C ASP A 11 -3.97 -0.77 1.02
N LEU A 12 -3.18 0.29 1.22
CA LEU A 12 -3.37 1.59 0.57
C LEU A 12 -2.54 1.70 -0.70
N ASP A 13 -1.21 1.75 -0.53
CA ASP A 13 -0.26 2.13 -1.55
C ASP A 13 0.01 1.02 -2.55
N GLY A 14 -0.17 1.29 -3.84
CA GLY A 14 -0.09 0.24 -4.87
C GLY A 14 -1.32 -0.67 -4.93
N THR A 15 -2.24 -0.56 -3.99
CA THR A 15 -3.46 -1.39 -3.87
C THR A 15 -4.73 -0.58 -4.12
N LEU A 16 -5.09 0.33 -3.23
CA LEU A 16 -6.22 1.23 -3.40
C LEU A 16 -5.87 2.44 -4.25
N VAL A 17 -4.64 2.93 -4.11
CA VAL A 17 -4.16 4.13 -4.80
C VAL A 17 -2.87 3.85 -5.59
N ASP A 18 -2.69 4.59 -6.69
CA ASP A 18 -1.50 4.53 -7.54
C ASP A 18 -0.45 5.50 -7.01
N SER A 19 0.27 5.09 -5.97
CA SER A 19 1.19 5.94 -5.20
C SER A 19 2.66 5.53 -5.29
N LEU A 20 2.98 4.29 -5.67
CA LEU A 20 4.36 3.79 -5.61
C LEU A 20 5.32 4.49 -6.58
N GLY A 21 4.78 5.17 -7.60
CA GLY A 21 5.56 6.07 -8.47
C GLY A 21 6.18 7.27 -7.74
N LEU A 22 5.74 7.59 -6.51
CA LEU A 22 6.28 8.67 -5.69
C LEU A 22 7.78 8.49 -5.37
N TRP A 23 8.26 7.24 -5.24
CA TRP A 23 9.68 6.96 -5.03
C TRP A 23 10.55 7.42 -6.20
N GLU A 24 10.09 7.22 -7.44
CA GLU A 24 10.79 7.73 -8.63
C GLU A 24 10.85 9.27 -8.66
N PHE A 25 9.77 9.89 -8.19
CA PHE A 25 9.70 11.34 -8.06
C PHE A 25 10.67 11.86 -6.99
N PHE A 26 10.76 11.24 -5.83
CA PHE A 26 11.77 11.57 -4.81
C PHE A 26 13.18 11.54 -5.36
N TRP A 27 13.56 10.43 -6.01
CA TRP A 27 14.92 10.29 -6.52
C TRP A 27 15.25 11.29 -7.61
N THR A 28 14.29 11.63 -8.46
CA THR A 28 14.45 12.67 -9.49
C THR A 28 14.66 14.04 -8.85
N MET A 29 13.79 14.44 -7.93
CA MET A 29 13.86 15.73 -7.26
C MET A 29 15.11 15.88 -6.39
N PHE A 30 15.39 14.91 -5.55
CA PHE A 30 16.55 14.98 -4.65
C PHE A 30 17.87 14.88 -5.42
N GLY A 31 17.89 14.04 -6.46
CA GLY A 31 19.03 13.96 -7.36
C GLY A 31 19.32 15.28 -8.07
N GLU A 32 18.30 15.95 -8.60
CA GLU A 32 18.46 17.25 -9.22
C GLU A 32 18.91 18.31 -8.20
N LYS A 33 18.22 18.39 -7.06
CA LYS A 33 18.46 19.42 -6.04
C LYS A 33 19.81 19.30 -5.36
N TYR A 34 20.22 18.10 -4.98
CA TYR A 34 21.40 17.88 -4.13
C TYR A 34 22.63 17.41 -4.90
N LEU A 35 22.45 16.76 -6.03
CA LEU A 35 23.56 16.19 -6.83
C LEU A 35 23.69 16.83 -8.22
N GLY A 36 22.78 17.73 -8.61
CA GLY A 36 22.72 18.27 -9.97
C GLY A 36 22.43 17.20 -11.04
N ASN A 37 21.81 16.09 -10.66
CA ASN A 37 21.56 14.95 -11.50
C ASN A 37 20.11 14.44 -11.36
N PRO A 38 19.16 14.85 -12.22
CA PRO A 38 17.77 14.39 -12.16
C PRO A 38 17.61 12.90 -12.54
N ALA A 39 18.64 12.29 -13.15
CA ALA A 39 18.65 10.87 -13.45
C ALA A 39 19.21 10.02 -12.29
N PHE A 40 19.50 10.61 -11.13
CA PHE A 40 19.94 9.87 -9.96
C PHE A 40 18.92 8.80 -9.57
N ARG A 41 19.42 7.63 -9.29
CA ARG A 41 18.66 6.54 -8.65
C ARG A 41 19.58 5.87 -7.63
N PRO A 42 19.08 5.45 -6.46
CA PRO A 42 19.84 4.62 -5.53
C PRO A 42 20.25 3.30 -6.18
N ASP A 43 21.20 2.61 -5.57
CA ASP A 43 21.48 1.24 -5.97
C ASP A 43 20.19 0.39 -5.90
N PRO A 44 19.96 -0.54 -6.84
CA PRO A 44 18.71 -1.33 -6.87
C PRO A 44 18.41 -2.10 -5.58
N ALA A 45 19.44 -2.48 -4.81
CA ALA A 45 19.26 -3.15 -3.52
C ALA A 45 18.75 -2.17 -2.45
N ASP A 46 19.26 -0.94 -2.46
CA ASP A 46 18.81 0.12 -1.54
C ASP A 46 17.40 0.59 -1.88
N ASP A 47 17.10 0.85 -3.16
CA ASP A 47 15.77 1.26 -3.59
C ASP A 47 14.70 0.24 -3.17
N ARG A 48 15.02 -1.05 -3.31
CA ARG A 48 14.16 -2.13 -2.84
C ARG A 48 13.94 -2.07 -1.33
N THR A 49 15.01 -1.83 -0.57
CA THR A 49 14.95 -1.71 0.89
C THR A 49 14.14 -0.48 1.31
N TYR A 50 14.36 0.66 0.65
CA TYR A 50 13.65 1.91 0.96
C TYR A 50 12.13 1.80 0.80
N ARG A 51 11.66 1.02 -0.16
CA ARG A 51 10.23 0.80 -0.41
C ARG A 51 9.56 -0.13 0.61
N THR A 52 10.35 -0.83 1.44
CA THR A 52 9.84 -1.86 2.38
C THR A 52 9.99 -1.49 3.85
N GLN A 53 10.61 -0.35 4.14
CA GLN A 53 10.84 0.13 5.51
C GLN A 53 10.24 1.53 5.73
N PRO A 54 10.15 2.01 6.98
CA PRO A 54 9.67 3.36 7.27
C PRO A 54 10.48 4.42 6.51
N VAL A 55 9.79 5.41 5.91
CA VAL A 55 10.41 6.48 5.10
C VAL A 55 11.51 7.20 5.88
N ALA A 56 11.32 7.43 7.20
CA ALA A 56 12.33 8.05 8.05
C ALA A 56 13.67 7.31 8.00
N VAL A 57 13.64 5.98 8.11
CA VAL A 57 14.86 5.13 8.06
C VAL A 57 15.49 5.21 6.66
N SER A 58 14.66 5.22 5.63
CA SER A 58 15.10 5.32 4.23
C SER A 58 15.80 6.64 3.96
N MET A 59 15.25 7.76 4.43
CA MET A 59 15.82 9.09 4.21
C MET A 59 17.10 9.32 5.01
N MET A 60 17.20 8.79 6.24
CA MET A 60 18.44 8.81 7.02
C MET A 60 19.57 8.09 6.26
N HIS A 61 19.32 6.87 5.81
CA HIS A 61 20.30 6.10 5.06
C HIS A 61 20.64 6.73 3.70
N ALA A 62 19.64 7.29 2.99
CA ALA A 62 19.87 7.98 1.72
C ALA A 62 20.75 9.23 1.90
N HIS A 63 20.59 9.97 3.01
CA HIS A 63 21.50 11.06 3.36
C HIS A 63 22.93 10.56 3.59
N GLU A 64 23.09 9.56 4.45
CA GLU A 64 24.40 9.02 4.82
C GLU A 64 25.17 8.44 3.62
N LYS A 65 24.48 7.69 2.77
CA LYS A 65 25.10 6.95 1.66
C LYS A 65 25.30 7.80 0.41
N TYR A 66 24.34 8.65 0.09
CA TYR A 66 24.33 9.39 -1.19
C TYR A 66 24.52 10.90 -1.05
N GLY A 67 24.58 11.41 0.18
CA GLY A 67 24.79 12.85 0.42
C GLY A 67 23.56 13.70 0.07
N LEU A 68 22.37 13.13 0.08
CA LEU A 68 21.12 13.84 -0.18
C LEU A 68 20.70 14.65 1.05
N GLY A 69 20.26 15.89 0.86
CA GLY A 69 19.78 16.75 1.94
C GLY A 69 20.91 17.35 2.79
N ALA A 70 20.56 18.32 3.62
CA ALA A 70 21.49 18.93 4.59
C ALA A 70 21.75 18.02 5.79
N SER A 71 20.77 17.22 6.17
CA SER A 71 20.82 16.11 7.15
C SER A 71 19.73 15.09 6.82
N GLY A 72 19.77 13.94 7.47
CA GLY A 72 18.72 12.92 7.32
C GLY A 72 17.35 13.43 7.79
N GLU A 73 17.31 14.19 8.90
CA GLU A 73 16.11 14.81 9.43
C GLU A 73 15.55 15.87 8.47
N ALA A 74 16.42 16.69 7.84
CA ALA A 74 15.99 17.67 6.86
C ALA A 74 15.43 16.99 5.61
N LEU A 75 16.07 15.93 5.14
CA LEU A 75 15.57 15.15 4.00
C LEU A 75 14.23 14.46 4.32
N MET A 76 14.06 13.96 5.53
CA MET A 76 12.80 13.38 6.01
C MET A 76 11.69 14.44 6.03
N ALA A 77 11.93 15.60 6.61
CA ALA A 77 10.93 16.68 6.66
C ALA A 77 10.50 17.12 5.26
N GLU A 78 11.44 17.23 4.32
CA GLU A 78 11.13 17.55 2.92
C GLU A 78 10.32 16.43 2.25
N SER A 79 10.63 15.16 2.55
CA SER A 79 9.87 14.02 2.04
C SER A 79 8.43 14.04 2.56
N ASP A 80 8.23 14.38 3.84
CA ASP A 80 6.89 14.48 4.45
C ASP A 80 6.05 15.57 3.78
N GLU A 81 6.62 16.74 3.49
CA GLU A 81 5.93 17.82 2.77
C GLU A 81 5.48 17.37 1.36
N ILE A 82 6.36 16.67 0.64
CA ILE A 82 6.06 16.14 -0.69
C ILE A 82 4.99 15.07 -0.61
N MET A 83 5.09 14.14 0.32
CA MET A 83 4.10 13.09 0.53
C MET A 83 2.73 13.67 0.86
N LEU A 84 2.69 14.67 1.74
CA LEU A 84 1.46 15.34 2.11
C LEU A 84 0.79 16.02 0.90
N ASP A 85 1.55 16.77 0.10
CA ASP A 85 1.04 17.39 -1.13
C ASP A 85 0.53 16.34 -2.11
N PHE A 86 1.28 15.27 -2.30
CA PHE A 86 0.91 14.19 -3.22
C PHE A 86 -0.40 13.51 -2.79
N TYR A 87 -0.52 13.09 -1.54
CA TYR A 87 -1.72 12.42 -1.04
C TYR A 87 -2.93 13.36 -0.94
N ALA A 88 -2.70 14.65 -0.66
CA ALA A 88 -3.79 15.62 -0.56
C ALA A 88 -4.33 16.09 -1.92
N ASN A 89 -3.52 16.07 -2.99
CA ASN A 89 -3.86 16.81 -4.19
C ASN A 89 -3.68 16.02 -5.50
N ARG A 90 -2.98 14.89 -5.51
CA ARG A 90 -2.54 14.25 -6.75
C ARG A 90 -2.81 12.76 -6.86
N VAL A 91 -2.86 12.05 -5.74
CA VAL A 91 -3.02 10.59 -5.75
C VAL A 91 -4.37 10.20 -6.33
N GLU A 92 -4.39 9.19 -7.18
CA GLU A 92 -5.61 8.66 -7.77
C GLU A 92 -5.87 7.23 -7.33
N THR A 93 -7.12 6.80 -7.30
CA THR A 93 -7.47 5.40 -7.06
C THR A 93 -7.06 4.53 -8.23
N LYS A 94 -6.64 3.31 -7.96
CA LYS A 94 -6.49 2.31 -9.03
C LYS A 94 -7.82 2.02 -9.72
N PRO A 95 -7.78 1.58 -10.99
CA PRO A 95 -9.00 1.35 -11.77
C PRO A 95 -9.95 0.36 -11.09
N GLY A 96 -11.21 0.73 -10.91
CA GLY A 96 -12.27 -0.11 -10.37
C GLY A 96 -12.31 -0.21 -8.85
N VAL A 97 -11.51 0.56 -8.13
CA VAL A 97 -11.53 0.59 -6.66
C VAL A 97 -12.89 1.06 -6.14
N LYS A 98 -13.38 2.19 -6.63
CA LYS A 98 -14.65 2.77 -6.14
C LYS A 98 -15.84 1.83 -6.39
N GLU A 99 -15.87 1.20 -7.55
CA GLU A 99 -16.90 0.24 -7.93
C GLU A 99 -16.83 -1.02 -7.03
N LEU A 100 -15.64 -1.53 -6.78
CA LEU A 100 -15.46 -2.68 -5.90
C LEU A 100 -15.86 -2.36 -4.45
N LEU A 101 -15.44 -1.23 -3.91
CA LEU A 101 -15.79 -0.81 -2.54
C LEU A 101 -17.29 -0.64 -2.37
N ALA A 102 -17.97 0.03 -3.33
CA ALA A 102 -19.42 0.17 -3.33
C ALA A 102 -20.11 -1.20 -3.37
N TYR A 103 -19.68 -2.10 -4.25
CA TYR A 103 -20.22 -3.46 -4.35
C TYR A 103 -20.09 -4.24 -3.03
N LEU A 104 -18.93 -4.16 -2.38
CA LEU A 104 -18.69 -4.85 -1.10
C LEU A 104 -19.55 -4.25 0.02
N ALA A 105 -19.66 -2.93 0.09
CA ALA A 105 -20.49 -2.22 1.06
C ALA A 105 -21.97 -2.57 0.91
N ASP A 106 -22.51 -2.59 -0.31
CA ASP A 106 -23.91 -2.98 -0.59
C ASP A 106 -24.23 -4.41 -0.16
N ARG A 107 -23.23 -5.26 -0.05
CA ARG A 107 -23.35 -6.64 0.44
C ARG A 107 -23.10 -6.81 1.93
N GLY A 108 -22.86 -5.72 2.64
CA GLY A 108 -22.56 -5.73 4.08
C GLY A 108 -21.20 -6.32 4.45
N VAL A 109 -20.26 -6.33 3.49
CA VAL A 109 -18.87 -6.72 3.79
C VAL A 109 -18.21 -5.61 4.60
N ARG A 110 -17.74 -5.95 5.79
CA ARG A 110 -17.04 -5.02 6.66
C ARG A 110 -15.61 -4.79 6.15
N MET A 111 -15.15 -3.54 6.16
CA MET A 111 -13.88 -3.18 5.54
C MET A 111 -12.98 -2.38 6.48
N CYS A 112 -11.68 -2.68 6.46
CA CYS A 112 -10.66 -1.88 7.13
C CYS A 112 -9.40 -1.79 6.28
N ILE A 113 -8.48 -0.93 6.70
CA ILE A 113 -7.16 -0.78 6.07
C ILE A 113 -6.09 -1.33 7.00
N ALA A 114 -5.11 -2.03 6.41
CA ALA A 114 -3.84 -2.39 7.03
C ALA A 114 -2.70 -1.90 6.13
N SER A 115 -1.99 -0.84 6.54
CA SER A 115 -0.96 -0.19 5.72
C SER A 115 0.33 0.06 6.47
N ALA A 116 1.45 0.09 5.75
CA ALA A 116 2.75 0.56 6.27
C ALA A 116 2.83 2.10 6.32
N THR A 117 1.91 2.80 5.69
CA THR A 117 1.83 4.25 5.68
C THR A 117 1.29 4.78 7.01
N SER A 118 1.83 5.92 7.47
CA SER A 118 1.36 6.56 8.69
C SER A 118 -0.10 6.99 8.57
N ARG A 119 -0.79 7.02 9.71
CA ARG A 119 -2.22 7.36 9.77
C ARG A 119 -2.55 8.69 9.09
N ASP A 120 -1.72 9.72 9.31
CA ASP A 120 -1.99 11.07 8.80
C ASP A 120 -2.03 11.11 7.27
N PHE A 121 -1.07 10.48 6.60
CA PHE A 121 -1.04 10.39 5.13
C PHE A 121 -2.18 9.51 4.60
N LEU A 122 -2.46 8.40 5.29
CA LEU A 122 -3.54 7.49 4.93
C LEU A 122 -4.90 8.20 4.93
N GLU A 123 -5.22 8.92 6.01
CA GLU A 123 -6.50 9.64 6.13
C GLU A 123 -6.64 10.75 5.07
N VAL A 124 -5.54 11.44 4.74
CA VAL A 124 -5.52 12.47 3.71
C VAL A 124 -5.78 11.86 2.33
N ALA A 125 -5.08 10.77 1.99
CA ALA A 125 -5.24 10.07 0.72
C ALA A 125 -6.68 9.56 0.51
N LEU A 126 -7.24 8.90 1.52
CA LEU A 126 -8.60 8.36 1.44
C LEU A 126 -9.65 9.44 1.25
N ARG A 127 -9.54 10.56 1.99
CA ARG A 127 -10.44 11.72 1.84
C ARG A 127 -10.32 12.35 0.46
N HIS A 128 -9.09 12.55 -0.03
CA HIS A 128 -8.87 13.08 -1.36
C HIS A 128 -9.50 12.20 -2.44
N CYS A 129 -9.34 10.88 -2.33
CA CYS A 129 -9.94 9.92 -3.24
C CYS A 129 -11.46 9.75 -3.06
N GLY A 130 -12.05 10.26 -1.96
CA GLY A 130 -13.47 10.12 -1.64
C GLY A 130 -13.88 8.68 -1.33
N ILE A 131 -13.02 7.93 -0.65
CA ILE A 131 -13.24 6.51 -0.29
C ILE A 131 -13.10 6.25 1.22
N ASP A 132 -12.87 7.27 2.03
CA ASP A 132 -12.70 7.16 3.48
C ASP A 132 -13.92 6.57 4.19
N GLY A 133 -15.12 6.88 3.71
CA GLY A 133 -16.38 6.39 4.28
C GLY A 133 -16.64 4.88 4.18
N TYR A 134 -15.82 4.13 3.44
CA TYR A 134 -15.96 2.67 3.32
C TYR A 134 -15.28 1.89 4.45
N PHE A 135 -14.35 2.50 5.18
CA PHE A 135 -13.49 1.80 6.12
C PHE A 135 -13.82 2.12 7.57
N GLU A 136 -14.04 1.07 8.37
CA GLU A 136 -14.40 1.20 9.79
C GLU A 136 -13.18 1.54 10.66
N LYS A 137 -11.98 1.12 10.25
CA LYS A 137 -10.75 1.31 11.03
C LYS A 137 -9.50 1.25 10.15
N PHE A 138 -8.45 1.92 10.62
CA PHE A 138 -7.12 1.93 10.03
C PHE A 138 -6.12 1.29 10.99
N PHE A 139 -5.41 0.28 10.51
CA PHE A 139 -4.31 -0.39 11.20
C PHE A 139 -3.01 0.05 10.52
N SER A 140 -2.31 1.00 11.11
CA SER A 140 -1.00 1.42 10.67
C SER A 140 0.06 0.48 11.26
N CYS A 141 0.87 -0.13 10.41
CA CYS A 141 2.00 -0.94 10.84
C CYS A 141 3.02 -0.12 11.65
N VAL A 142 3.14 1.19 11.33
CA VAL A 142 4.00 2.13 12.07
C VAL A 142 3.50 2.28 13.51
N ASP A 143 2.18 2.54 13.70
CA ASP A 143 1.60 2.73 15.03
C ASP A 143 1.65 1.44 15.87
N LEU A 144 1.51 0.29 15.22
CA LEU A 144 1.52 -1.02 15.89
C LEU A 144 2.94 -1.55 16.15
N GLY A 145 3.96 -0.98 15.49
CA GLY A 145 5.33 -1.47 15.57
C GLY A 145 5.51 -2.87 14.97
N VAL A 146 4.67 -3.28 14.02
CA VAL A 146 4.69 -4.59 13.36
C VAL A 146 4.62 -4.42 11.84
N GLY A 147 5.40 -5.23 11.11
CA GLY A 147 5.34 -5.28 9.65
C GLY A 147 4.32 -6.30 9.15
N LYS A 148 4.08 -6.29 7.84
CA LYS A 148 3.23 -7.28 7.14
C LYS A 148 3.97 -8.59 6.81
N ASP A 149 5.22 -8.70 7.23
CA ASP A 149 6.00 -9.95 7.24
C ASP A 149 5.53 -10.92 8.34
N LYS A 150 4.73 -10.41 9.29
CA LYS A 150 4.10 -11.16 10.37
C LYS A 150 2.58 -11.08 10.27
N PRO A 151 1.86 -12.11 10.74
CA PRO A 151 0.39 -12.17 10.62
C PRO A 151 -0.36 -11.22 11.55
N ASP A 152 0.32 -10.59 12.50
CA ASP A 152 -0.28 -9.84 13.60
C ASP A 152 -1.29 -8.78 13.13
N VAL A 153 -0.91 -7.95 12.16
CA VAL A 153 -1.79 -6.89 11.65
C VAL A 153 -3.05 -7.47 10.99
N PHE A 154 -2.92 -8.57 10.25
CA PHE A 154 -4.05 -9.22 9.58
C PHE A 154 -4.98 -9.92 10.59
N LEU A 155 -4.41 -10.56 11.62
CA LEU A 155 -5.20 -11.18 12.70
C LEU A 155 -5.96 -10.13 13.50
N LEU A 156 -5.31 -9.03 13.90
CA LEU A 156 -5.96 -7.90 14.59
C LEU A 156 -7.08 -7.27 13.74
N ALA A 157 -6.85 -7.10 12.45
CA ALA A 157 -7.85 -6.56 11.54
C ALA A 157 -9.05 -7.51 11.36
N GLY A 158 -8.80 -8.82 11.17
CA GLY A 158 -9.86 -9.84 11.07
C GLY A 158 -10.69 -9.96 12.34
N GLU A 159 -10.04 -9.94 13.51
CA GLU A 159 -10.71 -9.95 14.81
C GLU A 159 -11.61 -8.72 14.98
N TYR A 160 -11.11 -7.53 14.65
CA TYR A 160 -11.90 -6.29 14.70
C TYR A 160 -13.13 -6.36 13.79
N LEU A 161 -12.98 -6.91 12.59
CA LEU A 161 -14.09 -7.09 11.64
C LEU A 161 -15.03 -8.26 12.02
N GLY A 162 -14.69 -9.07 13.03
CA GLY A 162 -15.50 -10.18 13.51
C GLY A 162 -15.66 -11.31 12.49
N ALA A 163 -14.65 -11.52 11.65
CA ALA A 163 -14.65 -12.55 10.62
C ALA A 163 -13.50 -13.55 10.82
N LYS A 164 -13.73 -14.80 10.45
CA LYS A 164 -12.68 -15.82 10.45
C LYS A 164 -11.74 -15.63 9.27
N PRO A 165 -10.51 -16.17 9.32
CA PRO A 165 -9.56 -16.07 8.21
C PRO A 165 -10.17 -16.49 6.86
N GLU A 166 -10.87 -17.62 6.80
CA GLU A 166 -11.49 -18.14 5.57
C GLU A 166 -12.68 -17.30 5.04
N GLU A 167 -13.20 -16.39 5.86
CA GLU A 167 -14.26 -15.42 5.52
C GLU A 167 -13.68 -14.02 5.22
N THR A 168 -12.36 -13.85 5.36
CA THR A 168 -11.65 -12.58 5.22
C THR A 168 -10.82 -12.58 3.92
N CYS A 169 -10.87 -11.48 3.17
CA CYS A 169 -10.06 -11.29 1.98
C CYS A 169 -9.10 -10.12 2.17
N VAL A 170 -7.82 -10.33 1.89
CA VAL A 170 -6.77 -9.30 1.90
C VAL A 170 -6.49 -8.87 0.47
N PHE A 171 -6.51 -7.56 0.22
CA PHE A 171 -6.17 -6.92 -1.05
C PHE A 171 -4.81 -6.25 -0.90
N GLU A 172 -3.84 -6.62 -1.73
CA GLU A 172 -2.43 -6.28 -1.55
C GLU A 172 -1.63 -6.34 -2.86
N ASP A 173 -0.62 -5.48 -2.98
CA ASP A 173 0.34 -5.48 -4.08
C ASP A 173 1.70 -6.09 -3.70
N SER A 174 1.94 -6.31 -2.39
CA SER A 174 3.15 -6.91 -1.85
C SER A 174 3.08 -8.43 -1.81
N ALA A 175 4.01 -9.09 -2.49
CA ALA A 175 4.13 -10.55 -2.47
C ALA A 175 4.33 -11.11 -1.04
N LEU A 176 5.13 -10.42 -0.22
CA LEU A 176 5.38 -10.81 1.16
C LEU A 176 4.11 -10.76 2.00
N ALA A 177 3.34 -9.68 1.90
CA ALA A 177 2.10 -9.49 2.65
C ALA A 177 1.03 -10.52 2.24
N VAL A 178 0.92 -10.80 0.92
CA VAL A 178 0.02 -11.85 0.40
C VAL A 178 0.41 -13.23 0.92
N GLN A 179 1.72 -13.57 0.92
CA GLN A 179 2.19 -14.84 1.50
C GLN A 179 1.85 -14.94 2.98
N THR A 180 2.04 -13.87 3.74
CA THR A 180 1.71 -13.82 5.17
C THR A 180 0.20 -14.04 5.41
N ALA A 181 -0.66 -13.30 4.70
CA ALA A 181 -2.10 -13.44 4.83
C ALA A 181 -2.60 -14.85 4.42
N ALA A 182 -2.06 -15.39 3.30
CA ALA A 182 -2.38 -16.74 2.85
C ALA A 182 -1.95 -17.82 3.87
N SER A 183 -0.80 -17.63 4.55
CA SER A 183 -0.29 -18.59 5.54
C SER A 183 -1.20 -18.81 6.74
N ILE A 184 -2.07 -17.84 7.04
CA ILE A 184 -3.07 -17.92 8.12
C ILE A 184 -4.48 -18.25 7.61
N GLY A 185 -4.61 -18.66 6.34
CA GLY A 185 -5.86 -19.12 5.75
C GLY A 185 -6.79 -18.01 5.24
N MET A 186 -6.34 -16.77 5.13
CA MET A 186 -7.10 -15.69 4.50
C MET A 186 -7.09 -15.83 2.98
N LEU A 187 -8.20 -15.45 2.35
CA LEU A 187 -8.25 -15.26 0.90
C LEU A 187 -7.45 -14.02 0.52
N THR A 188 -6.85 -14.02 -0.67
CA THR A 188 -5.98 -12.92 -1.09
C THR A 188 -6.27 -12.50 -2.53
N VAL A 189 -6.25 -11.19 -2.77
CA VAL A 189 -6.24 -10.59 -4.10
C VAL A 189 -4.92 -9.86 -4.27
N GLY A 190 -4.06 -10.39 -5.14
CA GLY A 190 -2.83 -9.73 -5.55
C GLY A 190 -3.13 -8.67 -6.61
N ILE A 191 -2.58 -7.47 -6.47
CA ILE A 191 -2.80 -6.36 -7.38
C ILE A 191 -1.46 -5.96 -8.00
N PHE A 192 -1.40 -5.97 -9.33
CA PHE A 192 -0.20 -5.56 -10.04
C PHE A 192 0.15 -4.09 -9.75
N ASP A 193 1.41 -3.86 -9.42
CA ASP A 193 2.02 -2.54 -9.48
C ASP A 193 3.40 -2.60 -10.14
N ARG A 194 3.61 -1.76 -11.17
CA ARG A 194 4.87 -1.72 -11.93
C ARG A 194 6.07 -1.26 -11.11
N ASN A 195 5.81 -0.56 -10.02
CA ASN A 195 6.83 -0.01 -9.12
C ASN A 195 7.10 -0.92 -7.92
N ASN A 196 6.43 -2.08 -7.83
CA ASN A 196 6.66 -3.06 -6.77
C ASN A 196 7.37 -4.30 -7.29
N TYR A 197 8.10 -4.96 -6.40
CA TYR A 197 8.91 -6.16 -6.69
C TYR A 197 8.13 -7.45 -6.43
N GLY A 198 8.62 -8.56 -7.01
CA GLY A 198 8.08 -9.91 -6.73
C GLY A 198 6.71 -10.19 -7.34
N GLN A 199 6.37 -9.56 -8.47
CA GLN A 199 5.07 -9.71 -9.14
C GLN A 199 4.76 -11.14 -9.60
N ASP A 200 5.77 -11.93 -9.94
CA ASP A 200 5.66 -13.35 -10.27
C ASP A 200 5.27 -14.18 -9.04
N VAL A 201 5.87 -13.89 -7.88
CA VAL A 201 5.53 -14.53 -6.60
C VAL A 201 4.13 -14.11 -6.15
N LEU A 202 3.79 -12.82 -6.24
CA LEU A 202 2.46 -12.30 -5.93
C LEU A 202 1.39 -13.03 -6.73
N ARG A 203 1.58 -13.14 -8.04
CA ARG A 203 0.67 -13.84 -8.95
C ARG A 203 0.53 -15.31 -8.64
N ALA A 204 1.63 -15.98 -8.26
CA ALA A 204 1.62 -17.41 -7.94
C ALA A 204 0.97 -17.73 -6.60
N THR A 205 0.98 -16.78 -5.65
CA THR A 205 0.50 -16.99 -4.27
C THR A 205 -0.95 -16.53 -4.07
N ALA A 206 -1.34 -15.44 -4.72
CA ALA A 206 -2.67 -14.85 -4.52
C ALA A 206 -3.79 -15.80 -4.99
N THR A 207 -4.89 -15.80 -4.27
CA THR A 207 -6.13 -16.53 -4.64
C THR A 207 -6.69 -16.01 -5.97
N GLU A 208 -6.66 -14.68 -6.14
CA GLU A 208 -6.97 -13.98 -7.39
C GLU A 208 -5.88 -12.94 -7.66
N TYR A 209 -5.66 -12.59 -8.93
CA TYR A 209 -4.62 -11.63 -9.31
C TYR A 209 -5.15 -10.65 -10.35
N ILE A 210 -5.07 -9.38 -10.06
CA ILE A 210 -5.38 -8.28 -10.98
C ILE A 210 -4.10 -7.94 -11.74
N ALA A 211 -4.08 -8.24 -13.03
CA ALA A 211 -2.92 -8.03 -13.88
C ALA A 211 -2.77 -6.57 -14.32
N GLU A 212 -1.63 -6.25 -14.93
CA GLU A 212 -1.40 -4.92 -15.52
C GLU A 212 -2.52 -4.55 -16.50
N GLY A 213 -3.06 -3.33 -16.33
CA GLY A 213 -4.16 -2.81 -17.16
C GLY A 213 -5.54 -3.37 -16.83
N GLU A 214 -5.67 -4.32 -15.91
CA GLU A 214 -6.97 -4.77 -15.44
C GLU A 214 -7.57 -3.85 -14.37
N SER A 215 -8.88 -3.86 -14.26
CA SER A 215 -9.65 -3.12 -13.24
C SER A 215 -10.06 -4.06 -12.10
N LEU A 216 -10.04 -3.55 -10.85
CA LEU A 216 -10.57 -4.28 -9.70
C LEU A 216 -12.08 -4.58 -9.84
N ALA A 217 -12.82 -3.81 -10.65
CA ALA A 217 -14.21 -4.10 -10.98
C ALA A 217 -14.42 -5.46 -11.66
N ARG A 218 -13.35 -6.09 -12.21
CA ARG A 218 -13.36 -7.46 -12.74
C ARG A 218 -13.78 -8.49 -11.68
N LEU A 219 -13.54 -8.20 -10.44
CA LEU A 219 -13.92 -9.08 -9.32
C LEU A 219 -15.42 -9.06 -9.04
N ILE A 220 -16.14 -8.04 -9.50
CA ILE A 220 -17.59 -7.93 -9.34
C ILE A 220 -18.25 -8.95 -10.27
N PRO A 221 -19.05 -9.90 -9.74
CA PRO A 221 -19.72 -10.88 -10.57
C PRO A 221 -20.68 -10.20 -11.54
N LYS A 222 -20.63 -10.56 -12.81
CA LYS A 222 -21.66 -10.20 -13.77
C LYS A 222 -22.97 -10.88 -13.35
N GLU A 223 -24.05 -10.14 -13.36
CA GLU A 223 -25.41 -10.65 -13.14
C GLU A 223 -25.80 -11.67 -14.20
#